data_e0228a3f7d591fb2b3232c7dc63c60d6
#
_entry.id   e0228a3f7d591fb2b3232c7dc63c60d6
#
_cell.length_a   1.000
_cell.length_b   1.000
_cell.length_c   1.000
_cell.angle_alpha   90.00
_cell.angle_beta   90.00
_cell.angle_gamma   90.00
#
_symmetry.space_group_name_H-M   'P 1'
#
loop_
_entity.id
_entity.type
_entity.pdbx_description
1 polymer ?
#
loop_
_entity_poly.entity_id
_entity_poly.type
_entity_poly.pdbx_seq_one_letter_code
_entity_poly.pdbx_strand_id
1 'polypeptide(L)'
;MRVLVVDDEALARRNVTVLLRADPDIESIAECASGSEAVEAIRTSQPDLVFLDVQMPECDGFDVLELLGAELPPAIIFVTAHDEYALRAFEAGALDYLLKPFDDARFRRALQRAKEKLAHYAPLQPQPAKRLVVRAPGQLLFLSVSDIDWIEAASYYACLHVGGETHIIRRTLAELERDLGEEKFIRIHRSIIVNVDRIRGLELQSGGEYEVVLKSKARLRLSRRYRKRLQDRMNVTSR
;
A
#
# COMPACT_ATOMS: atom_id res chain seq x y z
N MET A 1 -4.02 20.31 4.20
CA MET A 1 -4.48 18.90 4.18
C MET A 1 -5.50 18.72 3.07
N ARG A 2 -5.31 17.72 2.19
CA ARG A 2 -6.24 17.39 1.09
C ARG A 2 -7.20 16.31 1.59
N VAL A 3 -8.48 16.54 1.45
CA VAL A 3 -9.53 15.64 1.97
C VAL A 3 -10.42 15.15 0.84
N LEU A 4 -10.75 13.86 0.87
CA LEU A 4 -11.74 13.25 -0.01
C LEU A 4 -12.95 12.82 0.82
N VAL A 5 -14.15 13.16 0.34
CA VAL A 5 -15.43 12.76 0.95
C VAL A 5 -16.14 11.82 -0.02
N VAL A 6 -16.43 10.61 0.43
CA VAL A 6 -17.03 9.54 -0.38
C VAL A 6 -18.31 9.06 0.26
N ASP A 7 -19.42 9.22 -0.42
CA ASP A 7 -20.77 8.85 0.04
C ASP A 7 -21.72 8.90 -1.16
N ASP A 8 -22.60 7.96 -1.36
CA ASP A 8 -23.55 8.00 -2.49
C ASP A 8 -24.65 9.03 -2.28
N GLU A 9 -24.94 9.40 -1.02
CA GLU A 9 -25.92 10.41 -0.66
C GLU A 9 -25.35 11.83 -0.74
N ALA A 10 -25.81 12.65 -1.68
CA ALA A 10 -25.33 14.03 -1.86
C ALA A 10 -25.51 14.91 -0.60
N LEU A 11 -26.56 14.68 0.19
CA LEU A 11 -26.81 15.44 1.42
C LEU A 11 -25.78 15.08 2.51
N ALA A 12 -25.42 13.79 2.64
CA ALA A 12 -24.40 13.34 3.58
C ALA A 12 -23.03 13.90 3.22
N ARG A 13 -22.62 13.87 1.93
CA ARG A 13 -21.39 14.52 1.46
C ARG A 13 -21.36 16.00 1.81
N ARG A 14 -22.47 16.71 1.53
CA ARG A 14 -22.58 18.14 1.83
C ARG A 14 -22.42 18.45 3.31
N ASN A 15 -23.01 17.66 4.20
CA ASN A 15 -22.89 17.85 5.65
C ASN A 15 -21.43 17.76 6.10
N VAL A 16 -20.70 16.74 5.66
CA VAL A 16 -19.28 16.59 5.95
C VAL A 16 -18.47 17.74 5.37
N THR A 17 -18.72 18.11 4.11
CA THR A 17 -18.01 19.18 3.41
C THR A 17 -18.19 20.53 4.09
N VAL A 18 -19.39 20.85 4.60
CA VAL A 18 -19.66 22.11 5.34
C VAL A 18 -18.82 22.18 6.60
N LEU A 19 -18.72 21.08 7.36
CA LEU A 19 -17.92 21.01 8.58
C LEU A 19 -16.42 21.12 8.28
N LEU A 20 -15.96 20.52 7.19
CA LEU A 20 -14.57 20.60 6.75
C LEU A 20 -14.17 22.01 6.31
N ARG A 21 -15.03 22.73 5.58
CA ARG A 21 -14.76 24.09 5.11
C ARG A 21 -14.57 25.11 6.25
N ALA A 22 -15.09 24.81 7.44
CA ALA A 22 -14.91 25.65 8.62
C ALA A 22 -13.50 25.53 9.25
N ASP A 23 -12.69 24.60 8.78
CA ASP A 23 -11.38 24.31 9.35
C ASP A 23 -10.25 24.87 8.45
N PRO A 24 -9.40 25.80 8.97
CA PRO A 24 -8.38 26.49 8.17
C PRO A 24 -7.24 25.57 7.69
N ASP A 25 -7.05 24.39 8.28
CA ASP A 25 -6.00 23.47 7.89
C ASP A 25 -6.39 22.60 6.66
N ILE A 26 -7.63 22.73 6.18
CA ILE A 26 -8.12 22.05 4.99
C ILE A 26 -7.75 22.86 3.75
N GLU A 27 -6.87 22.34 2.94
CA GLU A 27 -6.39 22.96 1.69
C GLU A 27 -7.36 22.73 0.53
N SER A 28 -7.85 21.51 0.39
CA SER A 28 -8.79 21.13 -0.65
C SER A 28 -9.71 20.00 -0.22
N ILE A 29 -10.93 20.01 -0.77
CA ILE A 29 -11.94 18.98 -0.56
C ILE A 29 -12.40 18.51 -1.92
N ALA A 30 -12.27 17.20 -2.18
CA ALA A 30 -12.87 16.53 -3.31
C ALA A 30 -14.02 15.64 -2.84
N GLU A 31 -14.96 15.36 -3.73
CA GLU A 31 -16.13 14.53 -3.45
C GLU A 31 -16.25 13.42 -4.49
N CYS A 32 -16.63 12.21 -4.05
CA CYS A 32 -17.00 11.09 -4.91
C CYS A 32 -18.35 10.54 -4.49
N ALA A 33 -19.14 10.07 -5.46
CA ALA A 33 -20.46 9.52 -5.24
C ALA A 33 -20.49 7.98 -5.27
N SER A 34 -19.35 7.33 -5.47
CA SER A 34 -19.26 5.86 -5.51
C SER A 34 -17.89 5.36 -5.06
N GLY A 35 -17.82 4.09 -4.66
CA GLY A 35 -16.56 3.44 -4.29
C GLY A 35 -15.58 3.35 -5.46
N SER A 36 -16.07 3.12 -6.68
CA SER A 36 -15.24 3.06 -7.89
C SER A 36 -14.56 4.40 -8.19
N GLU A 37 -15.32 5.51 -8.13
CA GLU A 37 -14.76 6.86 -8.25
C GLU A 37 -13.74 7.15 -7.15
N ALA A 38 -14.00 6.70 -5.91
CA ALA A 38 -13.10 6.89 -4.79
C ALA A 38 -11.74 6.21 -5.01
N VAL A 39 -11.72 4.97 -5.52
CA VAL A 39 -10.48 4.24 -5.84
C VAL A 39 -9.64 5.03 -6.84
N GLU A 40 -10.25 5.53 -7.92
CA GLU A 40 -9.55 6.32 -8.94
C GLU A 40 -9.06 7.67 -8.38
N ALA A 41 -9.92 8.36 -7.63
CA ALA A 41 -9.58 9.64 -7.01
C ALA A 41 -8.43 9.51 -6.01
N ILE A 42 -8.42 8.46 -5.17
CA ILE A 42 -7.35 8.21 -4.20
C ILE A 42 -6.02 7.95 -4.91
N ARG A 43 -6.01 7.14 -5.98
CA ARG A 43 -4.80 6.87 -6.77
C ARG A 43 -4.23 8.11 -7.43
N THR A 44 -5.09 8.98 -7.97
CA THR A 44 -4.67 10.15 -8.74
C THR A 44 -4.32 11.34 -7.87
N SER A 45 -5.14 11.67 -6.87
CA SER A 45 -4.99 12.86 -6.03
C SER A 45 -4.22 12.63 -4.73
N GLN A 46 -4.08 11.38 -4.30
CA GLN A 46 -3.40 10.98 -3.07
C GLN A 46 -3.82 11.86 -1.86
N PRO A 47 -5.10 11.81 -1.44
CA PRO A 47 -5.60 12.59 -0.34
C PRO A 47 -4.92 12.19 0.99
N ASP A 48 -4.78 13.16 1.89
CA ASP A 48 -4.20 12.94 3.22
C ASP A 48 -5.21 12.26 4.16
N LEU A 49 -6.51 12.57 3.97
CA LEU A 49 -7.63 12.05 4.76
C LEU A 49 -8.81 11.70 3.85
N VAL A 50 -9.44 10.55 4.09
CA VAL A 50 -10.67 10.13 3.42
C VAL A 50 -11.77 9.92 4.45
N PHE A 51 -12.92 10.59 4.25
CA PHE A 51 -14.19 10.24 4.87
C PHE A 51 -14.92 9.31 3.92
N LEU A 52 -15.27 8.11 4.37
CA LEU A 52 -15.75 7.03 3.51
C LEU A 52 -17.02 6.41 4.08
N ASP A 53 -18.11 6.43 3.33
CA ASP A 53 -19.27 5.62 3.72
C ASP A 53 -18.97 4.13 3.55
N VAL A 54 -19.54 3.35 4.44
CA VAL A 54 -19.45 1.88 4.38
C VAL A 54 -20.36 1.34 3.29
N GLN A 55 -21.63 1.76 3.26
CA GLN A 55 -22.61 1.23 2.33
C GLN A 55 -22.80 2.14 1.12
N MET A 56 -22.30 1.68 -0.01
CA MET A 56 -22.50 2.31 -1.32
C MET A 56 -22.86 1.22 -2.34
N PRO A 57 -23.67 1.54 -3.36
CA PRO A 57 -23.99 0.61 -4.43
C PRO A 57 -22.74 0.10 -5.17
N GLU A 58 -22.75 -1.16 -5.58
CA GLU A 58 -21.74 -1.84 -6.40
C GLU A 58 -20.36 -2.02 -5.77
N CYS A 59 -19.84 -1.01 -5.05
CA CYS A 59 -18.51 -1.04 -4.42
C CYS A 59 -18.63 -0.38 -3.04
N ASP A 60 -18.65 -1.20 -1.99
CA ASP A 60 -18.75 -0.72 -0.62
C ASP A 60 -17.43 -0.10 -0.11
N GLY A 61 -17.47 0.56 1.06
CA GLY A 61 -16.29 1.18 1.64
C GLY A 61 -15.17 0.20 1.97
N PHE A 62 -15.48 -1.05 2.26
CA PHE A 62 -14.47 -2.09 2.49
C PHE A 62 -13.89 -2.62 1.19
N ASP A 63 -14.70 -2.69 0.13
CA ASP A 63 -14.21 -3.03 -1.21
C ASP A 63 -13.20 -1.97 -1.70
N VAL A 64 -13.47 -0.69 -1.41
CA VAL A 64 -12.51 0.40 -1.69
C VAL A 64 -11.17 0.13 -1.02
N LEU A 65 -11.17 -0.25 0.28
CA LEU A 65 -9.92 -0.57 0.99
C LEU A 65 -9.23 -1.79 0.39
N GLU A 66 -9.98 -2.82 0.01
CA GLU A 66 -9.43 -4.04 -0.60
C GLU A 66 -8.79 -3.74 -1.96
N LEU A 67 -9.47 -2.94 -2.80
CA LEU A 67 -8.98 -2.55 -4.13
C LEU A 67 -7.74 -1.64 -4.09
N LEU A 68 -7.62 -0.82 -3.05
CA LEU A 68 -6.45 0.04 -2.83
C LEU A 68 -5.25 -0.73 -2.29
N GLY A 69 -5.47 -1.72 -1.44
CA GLY A 69 -4.41 -2.55 -0.85
C GLY A 69 -3.34 -1.71 -0.16
N ALA A 70 -2.16 -1.58 -0.78
CA ALA A 70 -1.05 -0.78 -0.25
C ALA A 70 -1.15 0.73 -0.57
N GLU A 71 -2.10 1.13 -1.40
CA GLU A 71 -2.31 2.54 -1.80
C GLU A 71 -3.27 3.30 -0.87
N LEU A 72 -3.51 2.75 0.33
CA LEU A 72 -4.38 3.36 1.32
C LEU A 72 -3.89 4.77 1.72
N PRO A 73 -4.80 5.75 1.82
CA PRO A 73 -4.47 7.07 2.33
C PRO A 73 -3.99 7.00 3.79
N PRO A 74 -3.20 7.97 4.26
CA PRO A 74 -2.64 7.99 5.61
C PRO A 74 -3.70 7.93 6.71
N ALA A 75 -4.87 8.52 6.48
CA ALA A 75 -5.99 8.50 7.42
C ALA A 75 -7.32 8.21 6.72
N ILE A 76 -8.11 7.31 7.31
CA ILE A 76 -9.45 6.96 6.86
C ILE A 76 -10.39 7.03 8.06
N ILE A 77 -11.50 7.73 7.88
CA ILE A 77 -12.61 7.82 8.84
C ILE A 77 -13.86 7.30 8.14
N PHE A 78 -14.44 6.23 8.66
CA PHE A 78 -15.74 5.79 8.16
C PHE A 78 -16.87 6.68 8.67
N VAL A 79 -17.84 6.97 7.80
CA VAL A 79 -19.02 7.79 8.11
C VAL A 79 -20.26 7.09 7.58
N THR A 80 -21.02 6.42 8.44
CA THR A 80 -22.12 5.55 8.00
C THR A 80 -23.29 5.53 8.98
N ALA A 81 -24.46 5.08 8.51
CA ALA A 81 -25.64 4.87 9.35
C ALA A 81 -25.65 3.52 10.12
N HIS A 82 -24.65 2.67 9.92
CA HIS A 82 -24.59 1.30 10.39
C HIS A 82 -23.56 1.14 11.49
N ASP A 83 -23.95 0.70 12.68
CA ASP A 83 -23.07 0.50 13.84
C ASP A 83 -22.38 -0.89 13.85
N GLU A 84 -22.98 -1.88 13.18
CA GLU A 84 -22.47 -3.23 13.11
C GLU A 84 -21.09 -3.38 12.45
N TYR A 85 -20.69 -2.42 11.64
CA TYR A 85 -19.40 -2.46 10.95
C TYR A 85 -18.23 -1.82 11.72
N ALA A 86 -18.48 -1.25 12.89
CA ALA A 86 -17.46 -0.54 13.65
C ALA A 86 -16.22 -1.40 13.97
N LEU A 87 -16.43 -2.65 14.40
CA LEU A 87 -15.33 -3.57 14.69
C LEU A 87 -14.52 -3.88 13.43
N ARG A 88 -15.18 -4.17 12.32
CA ARG A 88 -14.53 -4.44 11.02
C ARG A 88 -13.74 -3.24 10.52
N ALA A 89 -14.25 -2.02 10.74
CA ALA A 89 -13.55 -0.79 10.37
C ALA A 89 -12.22 -0.62 11.12
N PHE A 90 -12.20 -0.90 12.43
CA PHE A 90 -10.97 -0.85 13.22
C PHE A 90 -9.99 -1.96 12.82
N GLU A 91 -10.47 -3.18 12.55
CA GLU A 91 -9.63 -4.27 12.02
C GLU A 91 -9.02 -3.94 10.65
N ALA A 92 -9.73 -3.17 9.83
CA ALA A 92 -9.25 -2.67 8.54
C ALA A 92 -8.27 -1.47 8.67
N GLY A 93 -7.99 -1.02 9.89
CA GLY A 93 -7.04 0.07 10.15
C GLY A 93 -7.62 1.48 10.03
N ALA A 94 -8.95 1.62 10.03
CA ALA A 94 -9.58 2.93 10.09
C ALA A 94 -9.14 3.70 11.34
N LEU A 95 -8.97 5.01 11.18
CA LEU A 95 -8.58 5.88 12.29
C LEU A 95 -9.73 6.15 13.24
N ASP A 96 -10.92 6.32 12.70
CA ASP A 96 -12.13 6.59 13.48
C ASP A 96 -13.38 6.13 12.71
N TYR A 97 -14.51 6.12 13.41
CA TYR A 97 -15.81 5.71 12.89
C TYR A 97 -16.89 6.68 13.36
N LEU A 98 -17.59 7.32 12.43
CA LEU A 98 -18.65 8.27 12.67
C LEU A 98 -20.00 7.65 12.32
N LEU A 99 -20.83 7.38 13.33
CA LEU A 99 -22.18 6.89 13.11
C LEU A 99 -23.12 8.07 12.81
N LYS A 100 -23.83 8.03 11.69
CA LYS A 100 -24.86 8.99 11.33
C LYS A 100 -26.15 8.73 12.13
N PRO A 101 -26.82 9.79 12.70
CA PRO A 101 -26.41 11.19 12.73
C PRO A 101 -25.33 11.44 13.80
N PHE A 102 -24.35 12.28 13.51
CA PHE A 102 -23.31 12.71 14.44
C PHE A 102 -23.39 14.25 14.65
N ASP A 103 -22.95 14.67 15.83
CA ASP A 103 -22.85 16.09 16.17
C ASP A 103 -21.49 16.69 15.74
N ASP A 104 -21.43 18.02 15.71
CA ASP A 104 -20.22 18.77 15.38
C ASP A 104 -19.05 18.43 16.31
N ALA A 105 -19.32 18.18 17.60
CA ALA A 105 -18.27 17.89 18.57
C ALA A 105 -17.63 16.50 18.30
N ARG A 106 -18.44 15.52 17.91
CA ARG A 106 -17.96 14.19 17.51
C ARG A 106 -17.13 14.25 16.23
N PHE A 107 -17.62 15.01 15.23
CA PHE A 107 -16.89 15.25 13.98
C PHE A 107 -15.53 15.91 14.24
N ARG A 108 -15.51 17.02 15.00
CA ARG A 108 -14.26 17.73 15.32
C ARG A 108 -13.26 16.85 16.05
N ARG A 109 -13.68 15.98 16.95
CA ARG A 109 -12.79 15.02 17.62
C ARG A 109 -12.16 14.03 16.63
N ALA A 110 -12.93 13.52 15.67
CA ALA A 110 -12.41 12.62 14.65
C ALA A 110 -11.41 13.34 13.72
N LEU A 111 -11.75 14.56 13.28
CA LEU A 111 -10.86 15.39 12.47
C LEU A 111 -9.57 15.75 13.21
N GLN A 112 -9.66 16.09 14.50
CA GLN A 112 -8.49 16.38 15.33
C GLN A 112 -7.54 15.18 15.44
N ARG A 113 -8.08 13.96 15.65
CA ARG A 113 -7.29 12.73 15.61
C ARG A 113 -6.58 12.52 14.29
N ALA A 114 -7.28 12.84 13.17
CA ALA A 114 -6.67 12.75 11.84
C ALA A 114 -5.51 13.74 11.71
N LYS A 115 -5.67 14.98 12.15
CA LYS A 115 -4.61 15.98 12.15
C LYS A 115 -3.42 15.57 12.99
N GLU A 116 -3.64 15.04 14.20
CA GLU A 116 -2.59 14.55 15.07
C GLU A 116 -1.83 13.39 14.42
N LYS A 117 -2.54 12.41 13.84
CA LYS A 117 -1.91 11.32 13.09
C LYS A 117 -1.08 11.86 11.94
N LEU A 118 -1.61 12.81 11.15
CA LEU A 118 -0.95 13.38 10.00
C LEU A 118 0.21 14.31 10.38
N ALA A 119 0.15 15.01 11.49
CA ALA A 119 1.26 15.85 12.01
C ALA A 119 2.48 14.99 12.40
N HIS A 120 2.23 13.76 12.90
CA HIS A 120 3.28 12.77 13.13
C HIS A 120 3.60 11.96 11.86
N TYR A 121 2.75 12.05 10.87
CA TYR A 121 2.94 11.57 9.52
C TYR A 121 3.70 12.70 8.76
N ALA A 122 4.95 12.98 9.14
CA ALA A 122 5.84 13.65 8.20
C ALA A 122 5.68 12.89 6.87
N PRO A 123 5.66 13.55 5.68
CA PRO A 123 5.69 12.81 4.43
C PRO A 123 6.95 11.97 4.50
N LEU A 124 6.79 10.77 5.00
CA LEU A 124 7.79 9.75 4.88
C LEU A 124 7.89 9.61 3.36
N GLN A 125 9.00 10.09 2.79
CA GLN A 125 9.52 9.39 1.63
C GLN A 125 9.22 7.92 1.92
N PRO A 126 8.57 7.17 1.01
CA PRO A 126 8.14 5.81 1.31
C PRO A 126 9.31 5.10 1.97
N GLN A 127 9.30 5.04 3.30
CA GLN A 127 10.33 4.27 3.99
C GLN A 127 9.98 2.85 3.62
N PRO A 128 10.91 2.15 2.98
CA PRO A 128 10.65 0.79 2.54
C PRO A 128 10.12 0.01 3.74
N ALA A 129 9.04 -0.70 3.53
CA ALA A 129 8.36 -1.45 4.58
C ALA A 129 9.40 -2.23 5.38
N LYS A 130 9.46 -2.01 6.70
CA LYS A 130 10.43 -2.75 7.54
C LYS A 130 9.98 -4.20 7.74
N ARG A 131 8.68 -4.49 7.63
CA ARG A 131 8.09 -5.82 7.79
C ARG A 131 6.93 -6.02 6.83
N LEU A 132 6.81 -7.22 6.27
CA LEU A 132 5.64 -7.68 5.53
C LEU A 132 4.81 -8.60 6.43
N VAL A 133 3.49 -8.44 6.38
CA VAL A 133 2.55 -9.33 7.07
C VAL A 133 2.14 -10.43 6.10
N VAL A 134 2.39 -11.67 6.47
CA VAL A 134 2.02 -12.87 5.71
C VAL A 134 0.96 -13.65 6.49
N ARG A 135 -0.17 -13.91 5.86
CA ARG A 135 -1.21 -14.79 6.45
C ARG A 135 -0.85 -16.25 6.18
N ALA A 136 -0.60 -16.99 7.25
CA ALA A 136 -0.48 -18.45 7.22
C ALA A 136 -1.70 -19.08 7.92
N PRO A 137 -2.02 -20.36 7.68
CA PRO A 137 -3.13 -21.01 8.35
C PRO A 137 -3.04 -20.88 9.88
N GLY A 138 -4.00 -20.18 10.48
CA GLY A 138 -4.08 -19.98 11.93
C GLY A 138 -3.12 -18.96 12.56
N GLN A 139 -2.28 -18.25 11.77
CA GLN A 139 -1.34 -17.27 12.30
C GLN A 139 -1.01 -16.14 11.32
N LEU A 140 -0.57 -15.01 11.88
CA LEU A 140 0.03 -13.91 11.15
C LEU A 140 1.54 -13.92 11.36
N LEU A 141 2.30 -13.99 10.27
CA LEU A 141 3.76 -13.92 10.31
C LEU A 141 4.20 -12.50 9.95
N PHE A 142 5.11 -11.94 10.73
CA PHE A 142 5.73 -10.64 10.47
C PHE A 142 7.14 -10.86 9.94
N LEU A 143 7.29 -10.92 8.61
CA LEU A 143 8.58 -11.09 7.96
C LEU A 143 9.33 -9.76 7.92
N SER A 144 10.56 -9.74 8.40
CA SER A 144 11.46 -8.61 8.18
C SER A 144 11.82 -8.53 6.69
N VAL A 145 11.66 -7.35 6.10
CA VAL A 145 12.01 -7.13 4.68
C VAL A 145 13.50 -7.41 4.42
N SER A 146 14.37 -7.14 5.41
CA SER A 146 15.81 -7.46 5.31
C SER A 146 16.12 -8.96 5.19
N ASP A 147 15.19 -9.82 5.60
CA ASP A 147 15.39 -11.27 5.58
C ASP A 147 14.93 -11.91 4.26
N ILE A 148 14.20 -11.15 3.44
CA ILE A 148 13.77 -11.61 2.12
C ILE A 148 14.97 -11.65 1.19
N ASP A 149 15.26 -12.81 0.63
CA ASP A 149 16.32 -13.00 -0.35
C ASP A 149 15.87 -12.58 -1.76
N TRP A 150 14.71 -13.04 -2.17
CA TRP A 150 14.11 -12.71 -3.46
C TRP A 150 12.61 -13.02 -3.48
N ILE A 151 11.91 -12.53 -4.50
CA ILE A 151 10.46 -12.66 -4.66
C ILE A 151 10.16 -13.11 -6.08
N GLU A 152 9.28 -14.08 -6.23
CA GLU A 152 8.83 -14.60 -7.51
C GLU A 152 7.32 -14.46 -7.68
N ALA A 153 6.89 -14.06 -8.88
CA ALA A 153 5.48 -14.05 -9.24
C ALA A 153 4.98 -15.47 -9.52
N ALA A 154 3.89 -15.86 -8.88
CA ALA A 154 3.19 -17.10 -9.09
C ALA A 154 1.70 -16.83 -9.34
N SER A 155 1.35 -16.55 -10.60
CA SER A 155 -0.01 -16.19 -11.02
C SER A 155 -0.51 -14.92 -10.28
N TYR A 156 -1.51 -15.04 -9.42
CA TYR A 156 -2.08 -13.95 -8.61
C TYR A 156 -1.39 -13.77 -7.25
N TYR A 157 -0.30 -14.49 -7.01
CA TYR A 157 0.43 -14.50 -5.76
C TYR A 157 1.89 -14.13 -5.99
N ALA A 158 2.55 -13.72 -4.92
CA ALA A 158 3.99 -13.59 -4.86
C ALA A 158 4.55 -14.58 -3.82
N CYS A 159 5.61 -15.28 -4.18
CA CYS A 159 6.38 -16.17 -3.32
C CYS A 159 7.57 -15.39 -2.75
N LEU A 160 7.60 -15.16 -1.44
CA LEU A 160 8.71 -14.54 -0.72
C LEU A 160 9.66 -15.66 -0.25
N HIS A 161 10.90 -15.60 -0.69
CA HIS A 161 11.93 -16.57 -0.30
C HIS A 161 12.81 -15.96 0.81
N VAL A 162 12.80 -16.59 1.98
CA VAL A 162 13.44 -16.13 3.21
C VAL A 162 14.22 -17.28 3.85
N GLY A 163 15.55 -17.23 3.82
CA GLY A 163 16.38 -18.20 4.53
C GLY A 163 16.16 -19.69 4.18
N GLY A 164 15.61 -19.96 2.98
CA GLY A 164 15.26 -21.33 2.53
C GLY A 164 13.79 -21.69 2.69
N GLU A 165 13.00 -20.88 3.37
CA GLU A 165 11.54 -21.01 3.44
C GLU A 165 10.86 -20.17 2.36
N THR A 166 9.64 -20.56 1.96
CA THR A 166 8.84 -19.83 0.98
C THR A 166 7.50 -19.46 1.59
N HIS A 167 7.20 -18.16 1.57
CA HIS A 167 5.93 -17.61 2.06
C HIS A 167 5.14 -17.05 0.89
N ILE A 168 3.83 -17.31 0.85
CA ILE A 168 2.95 -16.91 -0.25
C ILE A 168 2.06 -15.76 0.21
N ILE A 169 2.03 -14.68 -0.58
CA ILE A 169 1.13 -13.55 -0.34
C ILE A 169 0.33 -13.21 -1.61
N ARG A 170 -0.89 -12.70 -1.43
CA ARG A 170 -1.73 -12.27 -2.56
C ARG A 170 -1.42 -10.80 -2.89
N ARG A 171 -0.31 -10.61 -3.59
CA ARG A 171 0.15 -9.28 -4.03
C ARG A 171 0.88 -9.40 -5.36
N THR A 172 0.84 -8.33 -6.14
CA THR A 172 1.59 -8.25 -7.40
C THR A 172 3.03 -7.82 -7.16
N LEU A 173 3.94 -8.17 -8.08
CA LEU A 173 5.33 -7.69 -8.00
C LEU A 173 5.43 -6.16 -8.11
N ALA A 174 4.51 -5.51 -8.83
CA ALA A 174 4.51 -4.04 -8.98
C ALA A 174 4.21 -3.34 -7.65
N GLU A 175 3.26 -3.86 -6.86
CA GLU A 175 2.96 -3.38 -5.52
C GLU A 175 4.14 -3.61 -4.57
N LEU A 176 4.74 -4.80 -4.63
CA LEU A 176 5.89 -5.14 -3.79
C LEU A 176 7.12 -4.30 -4.14
N GLU A 177 7.41 -4.07 -5.43
CA GLU A 177 8.52 -3.24 -5.89
C GLU A 177 8.42 -1.82 -5.34
N ARG A 178 7.20 -1.25 -5.30
CA ARG A 178 6.94 0.08 -4.74
C ARG A 178 7.13 0.12 -3.22
N ASP A 179 6.58 -0.86 -2.48
CA ASP A 179 6.58 -0.87 -1.02
C ASP A 179 7.93 -1.25 -0.41
N LEU A 180 8.71 -2.11 -1.09
CA LEU A 180 10.01 -2.57 -0.61
C LEU A 180 11.13 -1.54 -0.82
N GLY A 181 10.88 -0.55 -1.68
CA GLY A 181 11.83 0.51 -2.01
C GLY A 181 12.96 0.05 -2.94
N GLU A 182 13.29 0.91 -3.88
CA GLU A 182 14.32 0.65 -4.89
C GLU A 182 15.74 0.55 -4.31
N GLU A 183 15.96 1.01 -3.08
CA GLU A 183 17.27 0.95 -2.44
C GLU A 183 17.74 -0.47 -2.13
N LYS A 184 16.81 -1.35 -1.72
CA LYS A 184 17.12 -2.73 -1.31
C LYS A 184 16.68 -3.78 -2.29
N PHE A 185 15.67 -3.48 -3.10
CA PHE A 185 15.09 -4.44 -4.01
C PHE A 185 15.16 -3.97 -5.45
N ILE A 186 15.53 -4.86 -6.35
CA ILE A 186 15.61 -4.58 -7.77
C ILE A 186 14.95 -5.67 -8.58
N ARG A 187 14.15 -5.27 -9.56
CA ARG A 187 13.54 -6.21 -10.50
C ARG A 187 14.57 -6.65 -11.52
N ILE A 188 14.76 -7.97 -11.65
CA ILE A 188 15.74 -8.59 -12.57
C ILE A 188 15.09 -9.39 -13.70
N HIS A 189 13.80 -9.70 -13.55
CA HIS A 189 13.00 -10.39 -14.54
C HIS A 189 11.53 -9.91 -14.45
N ARG A 190 10.73 -10.15 -15.49
CA ARG A 190 9.27 -9.84 -15.43
C ARG A 190 8.55 -10.49 -14.25
N SER A 191 9.09 -11.60 -13.73
CA SER A 191 8.53 -12.35 -12.61
C SER A 191 9.44 -12.40 -11.38
N ILE A 192 10.56 -11.66 -11.32
CA ILE A 192 11.51 -11.78 -10.21
C ILE A 192 12.00 -10.42 -9.75
N ILE A 193 11.93 -10.20 -8.43
CA ILE A 193 12.57 -9.11 -7.69
C ILE A 193 13.60 -9.72 -6.75
N VAL A 194 14.78 -9.13 -6.62
CA VAL A 194 15.85 -9.63 -5.76
C VAL A 194 16.29 -8.57 -4.75
N ASN A 195 16.64 -8.99 -3.55
CA ASN A 195 17.30 -8.15 -2.57
C ASN A 195 18.77 -7.95 -2.96
N VAL A 196 19.17 -6.71 -3.19
CA VAL A 196 20.51 -6.33 -3.66
C VAL A 196 21.60 -6.79 -2.66
N ASP A 197 21.31 -6.72 -1.36
CA ASP A 197 22.24 -7.14 -0.31
C ASP A 197 22.49 -8.65 -0.27
N ARG A 198 21.61 -9.43 -0.91
CA ARG A 198 21.70 -10.89 -1.01
C ARG A 198 22.41 -11.36 -2.28
N ILE A 199 22.73 -10.46 -3.21
CA ILE A 199 23.46 -10.80 -4.42
C ILE A 199 24.91 -11.12 -4.07
N ARG A 200 25.41 -12.27 -4.55
CA ARG A 200 26.81 -12.66 -4.49
C ARG A 200 27.56 -12.25 -5.75
N GLY A 201 26.91 -12.35 -6.91
CA GLY A 201 27.53 -12.04 -8.20
C GLY A 201 26.64 -12.30 -9.39
N LEU A 202 27.17 -12.03 -10.58
CA LEU A 202 26.56 -12.31 -11.87
C LEU A 202 27.40 -13.35 -12.60
N GLU A 203 26.78 -14.40 -13.09
CA GLU A 203 27.44 -15.43 -13.89
C GLU A 203 26.94 -15.43 -15.33
N LEU A 204 27.87 -15.44 -16.29
CA LEU A 204 27.56 -15.54 -17.70
C LEU A 204 27.37 -17.02 -18.06
N GLN A 205 26.23 -17.36 -18.64
CA GLN A 205 25.91 -18.69 -19.13
C GLN A 205 26.36 -18.87 -20.59
N SER A 206 26.50 -20.11 -21.02
CA SER A 206 26.98 -20.50 -22.33
C SER A 206 26.16 -19.94 -23.52
N GLY A 207 24.92 -19.49 -23.26
CA GLY A 207 24.04 -18.82 -24.23
C GLY A 207 24.11 -17.30 -24.26
N GLY A 208 25.07 -16.65 -23.56
CA GLY A 208 25.15 -15.19 -23.46
C GLY A 208 24.11 -14.55 -22.51
N GLU A 209 23.34 -15.37 -21.81
CA GLU A 209 22.43 -14.93 -20.76
C GLU A 209 23.15 -14.82 -19.42
N TYR A 210 22.68 -13.93 -18.56
CA TYR A 210 23.23 -13.78 -17.22
C TYR A 210 22.30 -14.35 -16.17
N GLU A 211 22.89 -14.94 -15.15
CA GLU A 211 22.22 -15.32 -13.91
C GLU A 211 22.73 -14.51 -12.74
N VAL A 212 21.82 -14.12 -11.87
CA VAL A 212 22.13 -13.54 -10.57
C VAL A 212 22.31 -14.68 -9.58
N VAL A 213 23.48 -14.76 -8.96
CA VAL A 213 23.80 -15.75 -7.95
C VAL A 213 23.66 -15.12 -6.58
N LEU A 214 22.83 -15.70 -5.71
CA LEU A 214 22.60 -15.21 -4.36
C LEU A 214 23.58 -15.85 -3.35
N LYS A 215 23.69 -15.21 -2.18
CA LYS A 215 24.44 -15.74 -1.04
C LYS A 215 23.91 -17.13 -0.58
N SER A 216 22.61 -17.34 -0.74
CA SER A 216 21.93 -18.65 -0.53
C SER A 216 22.26 -19.71 -1.57
N LYS A 217 23.07 -19.38 -2.59
CA LYS A 217 23.38 -20.19 -3.76
C LYS A 217 22.23 -20.36 -4.77
N ALA A 218 21.08 -19.71 -4.55
CA ALA A 218 20.02 -19.66 -5.55
C ALA A 218 20.53 -18.94 -6.81
N ARG A 219 20.11 -19.42 -7.98
CA ARG A 219 20.43 -18.87 -9.29
C ARG A 219 19.16 -18.34 -9.94
N LEU A 220 19.14 -17.07 -10.26
CA LEU A 220 17.97 -16.37 -10.77
C LEU A 220 18.26 -15.82 -12.17
N ARG A 221 17.33 -16.03 -13.09
CA ARG A 221 17.47 -15.55 -14.46
C ARG A 221 17.44 -14.03 -14.52
N LEU A 222 18.43 -13.41 -15.16
CA LEU A 222 18.48 -11.98 -15.43
C LEU A 222 18.04 -11.71 -16.86
N SER A 223 16.92 -11.03 -17.03
CA SER A 223 16.44 -10.63 -18.36
C SER A 223 17.27 -9.48 -18.92
N ARG A 224 17.53 -9.48 -20.24
CA ARG A 224 18.29 -8.43 -20.96
C ARG A 224 17.78 -7.01 -20.68
N ARG A 225 16.44 -6.85 -20.56
CA ARG A 225 15.79 -5.57 -20.25
C ARG A 225 16.22 -4.97 -18.91
N TYR A 226 16.46 -5.80 -17.90
CA TYR A 226 16.77 -5.35 -16.53
C TYR A 226 18.28 -5.34 -16.24
N ARG A 227 19.11 -5.87 -17.15
CA ARG A 227 20.56 -6.01 -16.95
C ARG A 227 21.25 -4.67 -16.70
N LYS A 228 20.99 -3.66 -17.53
CA LYS A 228 21.61 -2.33 -17.40
C LYS A 228 21.31 -1.72 -16.03
N ARG A 229 20.04 -1.70 -15.61
CA ARG A 229 19.62 -1.17 -14.31
C ARG A 229 20.31 -1.87 -13.15
N LEU A 230 20.49 -3.19 -13.19
CA LEU A 230 21.21 -3.94 -12.18
C LEU A 230 22.70 -3.61 -12.18
N GLN A 231 23.35 -3.54 -13.35
CA GLN A 231 24.78 -3.21 -13.48
C GLN A 231 25.06 -1.79 -12.95
N ASP A 232 24.26 -0.81 -13.34
CA ASP A 232 24.37 0.57 -12.87
C ASP A 232 24.24 0.64 -11.33
N ARG A 233 23.29 -0.14 -10.78
CA ARG A 233 23.06 -0.21 -9.33
C ARG A 233 24.21 -0.85 -8.56
N MET A 234 24.84 -1.86 -9.12
CA MET A 234 25.96 -2.60 -8.51
C MET A 234 27.32 -1.95 -8.78
N ASN A 235 27.37 -0.78 -9.44
CA ASN A 235 28.62 -0.12 -9.90
C ASN A 235 29.52 -1.07 -10.71
N VAL A 236 28.94 -1.99 -11.45
CA VAL A 236 29.70 -2.92 -12.28
C VAL A 236 30.06 -2.22 -13.58
N THR A 237 31.26 -1.67 -13.66
CA THR A 237 31.81 -1.15 -14.92
C THR A 237 32.08 -2.34 -15.85
N SER A 238 31.35 -2.40 -16.95
CA SER A 238 31.63 -3.37 -18.03
C SER A 238 33.03 -3.05 -18.58
N ARG A 239 33.96 -3.96 -18.42
CA ARG A 239 35.19 -4.02 -19.21
C ARG A 239 34.93 -4.74 -20.53
#